data_b79b8f0a8bf588a3cf397c440afcd5c9
#
_entry.id   b79b8f0a8bf588a3cf397c440afcd5c9
#
_cell.length_a   1.000
_cell.length_b   1.000
_cell.length_c   1.000
_cell.angle_alpha   90.00
_cell.angle_beta   90.00
_cell.angle_gamma   90.00
#
_symmetry.space_group_name_H-M   'P 1'
#
loop_
_entity.id
_entity.type
_entity.pdbx_description
1 polymer ?
#
loop_
_entity_poly.entity_id
_entity_poly.type
_entity_poly.pdbx_seq_one_letter_code
_entity_poly.pdbx_strand_id
1 'polypeptide(L)'
;MVKWRLIEQASQYKKVWLTLAILGVSVGLFIKNAPILFTRTFFLDFLKVYVGGPILALGYIATVVVICSFIPIAIKVLMPFAKLGRMSLTMYLMQSILLSVLFYNWGFGLYGKVDVELGIYISVAIILVQICLAELWFMKFKQGPIEAIMKKITYGKILSEK
;
A
#
# COMPACT_ATOMS: atom_id res chain seq x y z
N MET A 1 -21.47 -8.18 1.03
CA MET A 1 -21.29 -6.79 0.60
C MET A 1 -21.14 -5.93 1.84
N VAL A 2 -19.93 -5.66 2.29
CA VAL A 2 -19.68 -4.66 3.32
C VAL A 2 -19.91 -3.31 2.65
N LYS A 3 -21.01 -2.66 3.02
CA LYS A 3 -21.37 -1.35 2.47
C LYS A 3 -20.29 -0.33 2.87
N TRP A 4 -19.71 0.33 1.91
CA TRP A 4 -18.77 1.46 2.01
C TRP A 4 -19.35 2.69 2.75
N ARG A 5 -20.41 2.50 3.54
CA ARG A 5 -21.09 3.55 4.33
C ARG A 5 -20.15 4.24 5.33
N LEU A 6 -19.10 3.58 5.80
CA LEU A 6 -18.15 4.21 6.72
C LEU A 6 -17.36 5.36 6.07
N ILE A 7 -17.07 5.26 4.76
CA ILE A 7 -16.39 6.33 4.02
C ILE A 7 -17.39 7.41 3.59
N GLU A 8 -18.62 7.03 3.17
CA GLU A 8 -19.69 8.00 2.88
C GLU A 8 -20.14 8.76 4.12
N GLN A 9 -20.15 8.11 5.28
CA GLN A 9 -20.42 8.74 6.57
C GLN A 9 -19.18 9.41 7.21
N ALA A 10 -18.00 9.27 6.62
CA ALA A 10 -16.77 9.92 7.10
C ALA A 10 -16.94 11.45 7.19
N SER A 11 -17.77 12.04 6.33
CA SER A 11 -18.11 13.47 6.41
C SER A 11 -18.91 13.86 7.66
N GLN A 12 -19.64 12.95 8.26
CA GLN A 12 -20.36 13.19 9.53
C GLN A 12 -19.45 13.00 10.76
N TYR A 13 -18.46 12.09 10.65
CA TYR A 13 -17.54 11.76 11.75
C TYR A 13 -16.14 12.35 11.55
N LYS A 14 -16.03 13.50 10.87
CA LYS A 14 -14.75 14.19 10.57
C LYS A 14 -13.84 14.33 11.80
N LYS A 15 -14.42 14.74 12.94
CA LYS A 15 -13.65 14.91 14.18
C LYS A 15 -13.04 13.60 14.68
N VAL A 16 -13.81 12.51 14.63
CA VAL A 16 -13.34 11.17 15.05
C VAL A 16 -12.20 10.68 14.15
N TRP A 17 -12.34 10.83 12.84
CA TRP A 17 -11.27 10.46 11.91
C TRP A 17 -10.01 11.30 12.08
N LEU A 18 -10.18 12.61 12.37
CA LEU A 18 -9.06 13.51 12.63
C LEU A 18 -8.33 13.12 13.94
N THR A 19 -9.06 12.84 15.00
CA THR A 19 -8.46 12.40 16.27
C THR A 19 -7.76 11.05 16.13
N LEU A 20 -8.35 10.09 15.42
CA LEU A 20 -7.73 8.80 15.12
C LEU A 20 -6.46 8.96 14.27
N ALA A 21 -6.45 9.86 13.29
CA ALA A 21 -5.27 10.13 12.48
C ALA A 21 -4.14 10.71 13.35
N ILE A 22 -4.42 11.75 14.12
CA ILE A 22 -3.42 12.43 14.96
C ILE A 22 -2.90 11.47 16.04
N LEU A 23 -3.78 10.81 16.79
CA LEU A 23 -3.38 9.90 17.86
C LEU A 23 -2.68 8.66 17.30
N GLY A 24 -3.22 8.05 16.25
CA GLY A 24 -2.64 6.84 15.64
C GLY A 24 -1.23 7.10 15.08
N VAL A 25 -1.03 8.22 14.39
CA VAL A 25 0.30 8.57 13.86
C VAL A 25 1.25 8.94 15.00
N SER A 26 0.84 9.80 15.95
CA SER A 26 1.71 10.26 17.04
C SER A 26 2.12 9.10 17.96
N VAL A 27 1.15 8.30 18.43
CA VAL A 27 1.42 7.15 19.30
C VAL A 27 2.20 6.07 18.55
N GLY A 28 1.83 5.78 17.31
CA GLY A 28 2.51 4.79 16.50
C GLY A 28 3.97 5.16 16.22
N LEU A 29 4.26 6.42 15.89
CA LEU A 29 5.63 6.91 15.71
C LEU A 29 6.41 6.91 17.02
N PHE A 30 5.78 7.29 18.13
CA PHE A 30 6.42 7.25 19.45
C PHE A 30 6.86 5.82 19.82
N ILE A 31 5.95 4.85 19.73
CA ILE A 31 6.26 3.44 20.02
C ILE A 31 7.32 2.91 19.04
N LYS A 32 7.25 3.26 17.77
CA LYS A 32 8.20 2.82 16.75
C LYS A 32 9.61 3.36 16.99
N ASN A 33 9.73 4.56 17.52
CA ASN A 33 11.02 5.19 17.84
C ASN A 33 11.47 4.97 19.30
N ALA A 34 10.64 4.38 20.14
CA ALA A 34 10.96 4.11 21.55
C ALA A 34 12.31 3.38 21.76
N PRO A 35 12.72 2.37 20.95
CA PRO A 35 14.03 1.73 21.10
C PRO A 35 15.22 2.65 20.81
N ILE A 36 15.01 3.76 20.10
CA ILE A 36 16.05 4.76 19.81
C ILE A 36 16.14 5.77 20.97
N LEU A 37 15.00 6.10 21.58
CA LEU A 37 14.89 7.08 22.67
C LEU A 37 15.26 6.48 24.03
N PHE A 38 14.99 5.18 24.22
CA PHE A 38 15.30 4.43 25.43
C PHE A 38 16.30 3.33 25.10
N THR A 39 16.91 2.73 26.13
CA THR A 39 17.86 1.63 25.96
C THR A 39 17.20 0.48 25.19
N ARG A 40 17.89 -0.04 24.15
CA ARG A 40 17.40 -1.17 23.35
C ARG A 40 17.18 -2.38 24.25
N THR A 41 15.93 -2.75 24.42
CA THR A 41 15.51 -3.94 25.15
C THR A 41 14.65 -4.78 24.21
N PHE A 42 14.80 -6.12 24.29
CA PHE A 42 14.00 -7.06 23.49
C PHE A 42 12.49 -6.76 23.55
N PHE A 43 12.01 -6.34 24.72
CA PHE A 43 10.60 -5.94 24.91
C PHE A 43 10.20 -4.72 24.08
N LEU A 44 11.06 -3.72 23.95
CA LEU A 44 10.80 -2.52 23.13
C LEU A 44 10.81 -2.84 21.63
N ASP A 45 11.71 -3.74 21.19
CA ASP A 45 11.72 -4.19 19.79
C ASP A 45 10.44 -5.00 19.46
N PHE A 46 9.97 -5.82 20.39
CA PHE A 46 8.70 -6.52 20.27
C PHE A 46 7.52 -5.52 20.16
N LEU A 47 7.42 -4.55 21.07
CA LEU A 47 6.38 -3.51 21.03
C LEU A 47 6.41 -2.71 19.74
N LYS A 48 7.57 -2.35 19.24
CA LYS A 48 7.74 -1.63 17.97
C LYS A 48 7.11 -2.35 16.79
N VAL A 49 7.32 -3.67 16.71
CA VAL A 49 6.84 -4.48 15.56
C VAL A 49 5.36 -4.83 15.72
N TYR A 50 4.98 -5.38 16.87
CA TYR A 50 3.65 -5.97 17.04
C TYR A 50 2.57 -4.98 17.46
N VAL A 51 2.94 -3.88 18.09
CA VAL A 51 1.98 -2.87 18.59
C VAL A 51 2.12 -1.56 17.81
N GLY A 52 3.33 -1.04 17.68
CA GLY A 52 3.59 0.24 17.00
C GLY A 52 3.25 0.20 15.51
N GLY A 53 3.54 -0.93 14.83
CA GLY A 53 3.22 -1.11 13.42
C GLY A 53 1.72 -1.02 13.11
N PRO A 54 0.87 -1.86 13.72
CA PRO A 54 -0.58 -1.81 13.51
C PRO A 54 -1.23 -0.47 13.89
N ILE A 55 -0.82 0.15 14.99
CA ILE A 55 -1.34 1.46 15.41
C ILE A 55 -1.00 2.52 14.37
N LEU A 56 0.25 2.52 13.88
CA LEU A 56 0.70 3.45 12.86
C LEU A 56 -0.05 3.23 11.53
N ALA A 57 -0.30 1.97 11.17
CA ALA A 57 -1.07 1.63 9.96
C ALA A 57 -2.51 2.16 10.04
N LEU A 58 -3.17 2.01 11.19
CA LEU A 58 -4.50 2.59 11.43
C LEU A 58 -4.47 4.12 11.36
N GLY A 59 -3.43 4.75 11.91
CA GLY A 59 -3.19 6.18 11.79
C GLY A 59 -3.07 6.65 10.35
N TYR A 60 -2.33 5.93 9.50
CA TYR A 60 -2.21 6.25 8.08
C TYR A 60 -3.53 6.07 7.32
N ILE A 61 -4.29 5.00 7.60
CA ILE A 61 -5.61 4.81 7.01
C ILE A 61 -6.52 6.00 7.38
N ALA A 62 -6.57 6.37 8.65
CA ALA A 62 -7.35 7.51 9.10
C ALA A 62 -6.91 8.83 8.43
N THR A 63 -5.60 9.03 8.26
CA THR A 63 -5.03 10.20 7.56
C THR A 63 -5.50 10.26 6.10
N VAL A 64 -5.44 9.16 5.37
CA VAL A 64 -5.92 9.09 3.98
C VAL A 64 -7.42 9.39 3.91
N VAL A 65 -8.25 8.85 4.83
CA VAL A 65 -9.68 9.13 4.89
C VAL A 65 -9.94 10.61 5.14
N VAL A 66 -9.20 11.23 6.06
CA VAL A 66 -9.29 12.68 6.36
C VAL A 66 -8.92 13.49 5.11
N ILE A 67 -7.79 13.22 4.48
CA ILE A 67 -7.32 13.93 3.28
C ILE A 67 -8.38 13.84 2.17
N CYS A 68 -8.90 12.65 1.89
CA CYS A 68 -9.93 12.45 0.87
C CYS A 68 -11.26 13.14 1.23
N SER A 69 -11.57 13.30 2.53
CA SER A 69 -12.82 13.94 2.99
C SER A 69 -12.75 15.46 2.97
N PHE A 70 -11.56 16.05 3.16
CA PHE A 70 -11.39 17.51 3.22
C PHE A 70 -10.94 18.13 1.89
N ILE A 71 -10.22 17.38 1.06
CA ILE A 71 -9.59 17.88 -0.15
C ILE A 71 -10.11 17.10 -1.36
N PRO A 72 -11.14 17.60 -2.07
CA PRO A 72 -11.70 16.90 -3.23
C PRO A 72 -10.66 16.63 -4.33
N ILE A 73 -9.66 17.51 -4.47
CA ILE A 73 -8.58 17.35 -5.44
C ILE A 73 -7.66 16.17 -5.09
N ALA A 74 -7.55 15.82 -3.81
CA ALA A 74 -6.76 14.68 -3.36
C ALA A 74 -7.30 13.36 -3.95
N ILE A 75 -8.61 13.23 -4.15
CA ILE A 75 -9.21 12.07 -4.78
C ILE A 75 -8.68 11.90 -6.21
N LYS A 76 -8.56 13.00 -6.95
CA LYS A 76 -8.02 12.96 -8.33
C LYS A 76 -6.53 12.58 -8.34
N VAL A 77 -5.76 13.13 -7.43
CA VAL A 77 -4.31 12.83 -7.29
C VAL A 77 -4.07 11.39 -6.83
N LEU A 78 -4.95 10.85 -5.97
CA LEU A 78 -4.85 9.48 -5.48
C LEU A 78 -5.47 8.45 -6.43
N MET A 79 -6.18 8.87 -7.48
CA MET A 79 -6.82 7.96 -8.43
C MET A 79 -5.85 6.98 -9.12
N PRO A 80 -4.64 7.36 -9.56
CA PRO A 80 -3.66 6.42 -10.10
C PRO A 80 -3.27 5.33 -9.10
N PHE A 81 -3.08 5.71 -7.83
CA PHE A 81 -2.78 4.75 -6.75
C PHE A 81 -3.97 3.83 -6.46
N ALA A 82 -5.19 4.32 -6.55
CA ALA A 82 -6.39 3.49 -6.43
C ALA A 82 -6.48 2.45 -7.56
N LYS A 83 -6.05 2.80 -8.77
CA LYS A 83 -5.93 1.85 -9.89
C LYS A 83 -4.88 0.78 -9.61
N LEU A 84 -3.69 1.16 -9.12
CA LEU A 84 -2.66 0.22 -8.68
C LEU A 84 -3.21 -0.75 -7.61
N GLY A 85 -3.95 -0.24 -6.61
CA GLY A 85 -4.57 -1.07 -5.59
C GLY A 85 -5.61 -2.07 -6.13
N ARG A 86 -6.30 -1.73 -7.23
CA ARG A 86 -7.26 -2.66 -7.88
C ARG A 86 -6.60 -3.79 -8.65
N MET A 87 -5.32 -3.69 -8.98
CA MET A 87 -4.53 -4.74 -9.60
C MET A 87 -3.26 -5.04 -8.78
N SER A 88 -3.42 -5.03 -7.45
CA SER A 88 -2.32 -5.18 -6.50
C SER A 88 -1.52 -6.46 -6.66
N LEU A 89 -2.19 -7.59 -6.94
CA LEU A 89 -1.52 -8.88 -7.15
C LEU A 89 -0.69 -8.87 -8.43
N THR A 90 -1.25 -8.33 -9.52
CA THR A 90 -0.50 -8.17 -10.79
C THR A 90 0.72 -7.27 -10.58
N MET A 91 0.55 -6.14 -9.88
CA MET A 91 1.65 -5.21 -9.62
C MET A 91 2.72 -5.82 -8.71
N TYR A 92 2.33 -6.56 -7.68
CA TYR A 92 3.26 -7.27 -6.81
C TYR A 92 4.13 -8.28 -7.58
N LEU A 93 3.50 -9.12 -8.41
CA LEU A 93 4.24 -10.10 -9.22
C LEU A 93 5.14 -9.41 -10.25
N MET A 94 4.66 -8.37 -10.91
CA MET A 94 5.47 -7.60 -11.86
C MET A 94 6.66 -6.94 -11.17
N GLN A 95 6.45 -6.35 -9.99
CA GLN A 95 7.53 -5.76 -9.20
C GLN A 95 8.57 -6.81 -8.78
N SER A 96 8.12 -7.98 -8.35
CA SER A 96 9.02 -9.08 -7.98
C SER A 96 9.87 -9.55 -9.17
N ILE A 97 9.28 -9.67 -10.35
CA ILE A 97 9.99 -10.02 -11.58
C ILE A 97 11.00 -8.93 -11.95
N LEU A 98 10.59 -7.65 -11.97
CA LEU A 98 11.47 -6.53 -12.30
C LEU A 98 12.66 -6.44 -11.36
N LEU A 99 12.41 -6.55 -10.03
CA LEU A 99 13.48 -6.53 -9.04
C LEU A 99 14.40 -7.75 -9.18
N SER A 100 13.85 -8.92 -9.49
CA SER A 100 14.66 -10.11 -9.74
C SER A 100 15.57 -9.92 -10.94
N VAL A 101 15.08 -9.40 -12.06
CA VAL A 101 15.89 -9.10 -13.25
C VAL A 101 16.96 -8.05 -12.95
N LEU A 102 16.65 -7.02 -12.17
CA LEU A 102 17.59 -5.95 -11.86
C LEU A 102 18.69 -6.41 -10.89
N PHE A 103 18.33 -7.11 -9.83
CA PHE A 103 19.26 -7.39 -8.74
C PHE A 103 19.96 -8.74 -8.84
N TYR A 104 19.32 -9.79 -9.37
CA TYR A 104 19.95 -11.10 -9.48
C TYR A 104 20.99 -11.19 -10.60
N ASN A 105 21.95 -12.08 -10.42
CA ASN A 105 23.10 -12.24 -11.31
C ASN A 105 22.75 -12.81 -12.70
N TRP A 106 21.58 -13.40 -12.87
CA TRP A 106 21.07 -13.84 -14.18
C TRP A 106 20.48 -12.69 -15.01
N GLY A 107 20.28 -11.51 -14.42
CA GLY A 107 19.92 -10.28 -15.09
C GLY A 107 21.05 -9.25 -15.05
N PHE A 108 20.78 -8.06 -14.52
CA PHE A 108 21.79 -6.99 -14.45
C PHE A 108 22.78 -7.15 -13.30
N GLY A 109 22.54 -8.02 -12.32
CA GLY A 109 23.45 -8.32 -11.22
C GLY A 109 23.83 -7.13 -10.35
N LEU A 110 22.86 -6.25 -10.09
CA LEU A 110 23.06 -5.02 -9.30
C LEU A 110 23.17 -5.27 -7.80
N TYR A 111 22.93 -6.51 -7.35
CA TYR A 111 22.99 -6.84 -5.91
C TYR A 111 24.39 -6.57 -5.34
N GLY A 112 24.44 -5.79 -4.25
CA GLY A 112 25.69 -5.39 -3.60
C GLY A 112 26.51 -4.32 -4.32
N LYS A 113 26.08 -3.84 -5.50
CA LYS A 113 26.75 -2.80 -6.29
C LYS A 113 26.02 -1.46 -6.25
N VAL A 114 24.83 -1.43 -5.67
CA VAL A 114 23.95 -0.26 -5.67
C VAL A 114 23.98 0.38 -4.30
N ASP A 115 24.34 1.67 -4.27
CA ASP A 115 24.23 2.50 -3.08
C ASP A 115 22.76 2.78 -2.74
N VAL A 116 22.50 3.16 -1.50
CA VAL A 116 21.14 3.45 -1.01
C VAL A 116 20.45 4.51 -1.85
N GLU A 117 21.17 5.54 -2.29
CA GLU A 117 20.64 6.62 -3.14
C GLU A 117 20.16 6.09 -4.48
N LEU A 118 20.96 5.29 -5.16
CA LEU A 118 20.60 4.68 -6.44
C LEU A 118 19.43 3.71 -6.28
N GLY A 119 19.36 2.98 -5.14
CA GLY A 119 18.23 2.13 -4.79
C GLY A 119 16.91 2.90 -4.67
N ILE A 120 16.94 4.11 -4.12
CA ILE A 120 15.76 4.99 -4.04
C ILE A 120 15.32 5.41 -5.44
N TYR A 121 16.23 5.85 -6.32
CA TYR A 121 15.88 6.24 -7.69
C TYR A 121 15.29 5.08 -8.49
N ILE A 122 15.85 3.87 -8.38
CA ILE A 122 15.31 2.67 -9.00
C ILE A 122 13.89 2.38 -8.49
N SER A 123 13.67 2.47 -7.19
CA SER A 123 12.35 2.24 -6.59
C SER A 123 11.30 3.24 -7.10
N VAL A 124 11.64 4.52 -7.16
CA VAL A 124 10.77 5.57 -7.71
C VAL A 124 10.49 5.33 -9.19
N ALA A 125 11.51 4.97 -9.98
CA ALA A 125 11.34 4.67 -11.40
C ALA A 125 10.38 3.47 -11.61
N ILE A 126 10.52 2.40 -10.83
CA ILE A 126 9.62 1.24 -10.88
C ILE A 126 8.18 1.65 -10.57
N ILE A 127 7.96 2.45 -9.54
CA ILE A 127 6.60 2.92 -9.18
C ILE A 127 6.00 3.74 -10.32
N LEU A 128 6.77 4.65 -10.94
CA LEU A 128 6.28 5.45 -12.07
C LEU A 128 5.92 4.58 -13.27
N VAL A 129 6.76 3.60 -13.62
CA VAL A 129 6.47 2.63 -14.67
C VAL A 129 5.19 1.84 -14.36
N GLN A 130 5.03 1.40 -13.12
CA GLN A 130 3.82 0.69 -12.69
C GLN A 130 2.56 1.55 -12.80
N ILE A 131 2.63 2.83 -12.43
CA ILE A 131 1.51 3.77 -12.59
C ILE A 131 1.14 3.91 -14.07
N CYS A 132 2.13 4.14 -14.94
CA CYS A 132 1.90 4.26 -16.37
C CYS A 132 1.27 2.99 -16.97
N LEU A 133 1.78 1.83 -16.60
CA LEU A 133 1.25 0.54 -17.06
C LEU A 133 -0.18 0.30 -16.54
N ALA A 134 -0.46 0.66 -15.29
CA ALA A 134 -1.81 0.58 -14.75
C ALA A 134 -2.80 1.49 -15.49
N GLU A 135 -2.40 2.74 -15.77
CA GLU A 135 -3.23 3.66 -16.52
C GLU A 135 -3.55 3.12 -17.92
N LEU A 136 -2.55 2.67 -18.67
CA LEU A 136 -2.71 2.09 -20.00
C LEU A 136 -3.59 0.84 -19.96
N TRP A 137 -3.40 -0.02 -18.97
CA TRP A 137 -4.20 -1.24 -18.82
C TRP A 137 -5.67 -0.93 -18.55
N PHE A 138 -5.97 0.01 -17.65
CA PHE A 138 -7.33 0.37 -17.29
C PHE A 138 -8.06 1.16 -18.41
N MET A 139 -7.37 1.64 -19.43
CA MET A 139 -8.04 2.16 -20.63
C MET A 139 -8.79 1.07 -21.39
N LYS A 140 -8.32 -0.17 -21.35
CA LYS A 140 -8.89 -1.29 -22.11
C LYS A 140 -9.58 -2.34 -21.24
N PHE A 141 -9.12 -2.55 -20.02
CA PHE A 141 -9.59 -3.60 -19.12
C PHE A 141 -10.09 -3.03 -17.79
N LYS A 142 -11.06 -3.71 -17.17
CA LYS A 142 -11.63 -3.28 -15.88
C LYS A 142 -10.94 -3.90 -14.65
N GLN A 143 -10.11 -4.91 -14.84
CA GLN A 143 -9.43 -5.68 -13.77
C GLN A 143 -8.01 -6.04 -14.23
N GLY A 144 -7.11 -6.25 -13.28
CA GLY A 144 -5.78 -6.75 -13.58
C GLY A 144 -5.83 -8.17 -14.16
N PRO A 145 -4.82 -8.58 -14.96
CA PRO A 145 -4.83 -9.90 -15.61
C PRO A 145 -4.82 -11.06 -14.60
N ILE A 146 -4.03 -10.96 -13.55
CA ILE A 146 -3.91 -12.02 -12.54
C ILE A 146 -5.13 -12.03 -11.63
N GLU A 147 -5.67 -10.86 -11.28
CA GLU A 147 -6.93 -10.74 -10.56
C GLU A 147 -8.11 -11.36 -11.34
N ALA A 148 -8.14 -11.18 -12.65
CA ALA A 148 -9.16 -11.79 -13.51
C ALA A 148 -9.05 -13.33 -13.53
N ILE A 149 -7.83 -13.88 -13.62
CA ILE A 149 -7.57 -15.32 -13.55
C ILE A 149 -7.99 -15.87 -12.18
N MET A 150 -7.55 -15.24 -11.09
CA MET A 150 -7.91 -15.64 -9.73
C MET A 150 -9.43 -15.65 -9.52
N LYS A 151 -10.10 -14.60 -10.00
CA LYS A 151 -11.56 -14.51 -9.95
C LYS A 151 -12.23 -15.65 -10.73
N LYS A 152 -11.74 -15.97 -11.93
CA LYS A 152 -12.26 -17.05 -12.75
C LYS A 152 -12.09 -18.42 -12.06
N ILE A 153 -10.94 -18.67 -11.44
CA ILE A 153 -10.67 -19.91 -10.71
C ILE A 153 -11.57 -20.03 -9.48
N THR A 154 -11.70 -18.95 -8.71
CA THR A 154 -12.48 -18.94 -7.47
C THR A 154 -13.98 -19.06 -7.73
N TYR A 155 -14.52 -18.29 -8.66
CA TYR A 155 -15.96 -18.28 -8.94
C TYR A 155 -16.38 -19.30 -10.00
N GLY A 156 -15.49 -19.69 -10.91
CA GLY A 156 -15.77 -20.74 -11.90
C GLY A 156 -16.03 -22.10 -11.23
N LYS A 157 -15.37 -22.39 -10.12
CA LYS A 157 -15.61 -23.60 -9.33
C LYS A 157 -16.99 -23.61 -8.64
N ILE A 158 -17.44 -22.44 -8.16
CA ILE A 158 -18.75 -22.31 -7.49
C ILE A 158 -19.93 -22.43 -8.47
N LEU A 159 -19.74 -22.06 -9.73
CA LEU A 159 -20.79 -22.18 -10.77
C LEU A 159 -20.85 -23.58 -11.39
N SER A 160 -19.80 -24.39 -11.23
CA SER A 160 -19.74 -25.78 -11.70
C SER A 160 -20.36 -26.77 -10.70
N GLU A 161 -20.61 -26.35 -9.45
CA GLU A 161 -21.22 -27.18 -8.39
C GLU A 161 -22.72 -26.86 -8.17
N LYS A 162 -23.33 -26.02 -9.02
CA LYS A 162 -24.78 -25.77 -9.10
C LYS A 162 -25.33 -26.24 -10.43
#